data_04d947de35a3c45d58ea4f247fa488db
#
_entry.id   04d947de35a3c45d58ea4f247fa488db
#
_cell.length_a   1.000
_cell.length_b   1.000
_cell.length_c   1.000
_cell.angle_alpha   90.00
_cell.angle_beta   90.00
_cell.angle_gamma   90.00
#
_symmetry.space_group_name_H-M   'P 1'
#
loop_
_entity.id
_entity.type
_entity.pdbx_description
1 polymer ?
#
loop_
_entity_poly.entity_id
_entity_poly.type
_entity_poly.pdbx_seq_one_letter_code
_entity_poly.pdbx_strand_id
1 'polypeptide(L)'
;TSLPIIIIPAIISFLFDIYKYKLNIMKFTNTLIKGKLIKRYKRFFTDIKVNNSIVTAHCPNTGSMKGLLDKDNTVFLSKNDDPKRKLKFTLEIIEANKKLVGVNTHRANKIVADGLNKGLIKEFKSIKNIKPEFKFSSDTRFDFLCDKNIIEVKNVTLLRDQKVAEFPDAVTERGTKHLKKLIEALKQGYKPFVLFLTQIQGINNFKIAKDIDLNYYKNYLIAKK
;
A
#
# COMPACT_ATOMS: atom_id res chain seq x y z
N THR A 1 13.11 -24.25 1.95
CA THR A 1 11.79 -23.72 2.36
C THR A 1 11.58 -22.38 1.72
N SER A 2 10.56 -22.30 0.87
CA SER A 2 10.21 -21.08 0.13
C SER A 2 9.64 -20.00 1.04
N LEU A 3 9.86 -18.74 0.66
CA LEU A 3 9.29 -17.57 1.33
C LEU A 3 7.80 -17.45 0.93
N PRO A 4 6.86 -17.60 1.85
CA PRO A 4 5.45 -17.48 1.54
C PRO A 4 5.10 -16.04 1.09
N ILE A 5 4.36 -15.95 0.00
CA ILE A 5 3.92 -14.70 -0.59
C ILE A 5 2.41 -14.61 -0.43
N ILE A 6 1.95 -13.55 0.22
CA ILE A 6 0.53 -13.31 0.48
C ILE A 6 0.09 -12.10 -0.33
N ILE A 7 -1.01 -12.26 -1.07
CA ILE A 7 -1.63 -11.17 -1.83
C ILE A 7 -2.99 -10.90 -1.20
N ILE A 8 -3.18 -9.68 -0.68
CA ILE A 8 -4.44 -9.27 -0.06
C ILE A 8 -5.06 -8.16 -0.89
N PRO A 9 -6.22 -8.40 -1.51
CA PRO A 9 -7.04 -7.33 -2.02
C PRO A 9 -7.66 -6.58 -0.84
N ALA A 10 -7.21 -5.36 -0.57
CA ALA A 10 -7.88 -4.48 0.36
C ALA A 10 -9.05 -3.82 -0.35
N ILE A 11 -10.25 -4.24 -0.02
CA ILE A 11 -11.44 -3.52 -0.46
C ILE A 11 -11.48 -2.23 0.38
N ILE A 12 -11.20 -1.10 -0.26
CA ILE A 12 -11.49 0.21 0.31
C ILE A 12 -13.01 0.31 0.34
N SER A 13 -13.61 0.00 1.49
CA SER A 13 -15.05 0.16 1.70
C SER A 13 -15.36 1.64 1.79
N PHE A 14 -15.62 2.25 0.66
CA PHE A 14 -16.34 3.53 0.60
C PHE A 14 -17.82 3.25 0.72
N LEU A 15 -18.49 3.92 1.59
CA LEU A 15 -19.90 4.33 1.75
C LEU A 15 -20.97 3.79 0.74
N PHE A 16 -20.78 2.63 0.15
CA PHE A 16 -21.83 1.94 -0.58
C PHE A 16 -21.88 0.49 -0.13
N ASP A 17 -22.96 0.16 0.56
CA ASP A 17 -23.42 -1.18 0.89
C ASP A 17 -23.69 -2.01 -0.37
N ILE A 18 -22.66 -2.50 -1.02
CA ILE A 18 -22.82 -3.51 -2.06
C ILE A 18 -21.68 -4.52 -1.97
N TYR A 19 -22.06 -5.76 -1.61
CA TYR A 19 -21.38 -7.06 -1.67
C TYR A 19 -20.66 -7.62 -0.45
N LYS A 20 -21.31 -8.54 0.16
CA LYS A 20 -21.13 -9.92 0.69
C LYS A 20 -19.82 -10.37 1.36
N TYR A 21 -18.76 -9.57 1.46
CA TYR A 21 -17.65 -9.82 2.34
C TYR A 21 -17.38 -8.54 3.16
N LYS A 22 -18.06 -8.42 4.31
CA LYS A 22 -17.83 -7.36 5.31
C LYS A 22 -16.47 -7.58 5.98
N LEU A 23 -15.39 -7.32 5.27
CA LEU A 23 -14.16 -6.93 5.93
C LEU A 23 -14.36 -5.47 6.37
N ASN A 24 -14.72 -5.25 7.64
CA ASN A 24 -14.73 -3.92 8.25
C ASN A 24 -13.27 -3.43 8.40
N ILE A 25 -12.62 -3.17 7.26
CA ILE A 25 -11.29 -2.62 7.17
C ILE A 25 -11.41 -1.12 7.38
N MET A 26 -10.54 -0.59 8.18
CA MET A 26 -10.32 0.80 8.57
C MET A 26 -11.22 1.83 7.86
N LYS A 27 -12.15 2.42 8.62
CA LYS A 27 -12.97 3.55 8.14
C LYS A 27 -12.16 4.84 8.23
N PHE A 28 -12.39 5.77 7.31
CA PHE A 28 -11.94 7.15 7.48
C PHE A 28 -12.74 7.77 8.62
N THR A 29 -12.06 8.41 9.56
CA THR A 29 -12.70 9.08 10.70
C THR A 29 -13.55 10.28 10.27
N ASN A 30 -13.14 10.96 9.21
CA ASN A 30 -13.80 12.13 8.66
C ASN A 30 -14.22 11.91 7.21
N THR A 31 -15.26 12.58 6.78
CA THR A 31 -15.68 12.59 5.38
C THR A 31 -14.55 13.10 4.48
N LEU A 32 -14.28 12.37 3.41
CA LEU A 32 -13.27 12.78 2.43
C LEU A 32 -13.81 13.87 1.52
N ILE A 33 -12.94 14.82 1.21
CA ILE A 33 -13.24 15.93 0.32
C ILE A 33 -12.93 15.53 -1.12
N LYS A 34 -13.91 15.59 -2.00
CA LYS A 34 -13.77 15.29 -3.42
C LYS A 34 -13.18 16.49 -4.17
N GLY A 35 -12.26 16.21 -5.10
CA GLY A 35 -11.66 17.22 -5.97
C GLY A 35 -11.24 16.64 -7.32
N LYS A 36 -10.60 17.48 -8.14
CA LYS A 36 -10.04 17.12 -9.44
C LYS A 36 -8.53 17.36 -9.44
N LEU A 37 -7.77 16.34 -9.84
CA LEU A 37 -6.31 16.40 -9.92
C LEU A 37 -5.91 17.41 -11.00
N ILE A 38 -5.03 18.35 -10.66
CA ILE A 38 -4.42 19.26 -11.63
C ILE A 38 -3.05 18.73 -12.01
N LYS A 39 -2.17 18.53 -11.01
CA LYS A 39 -0.81 17.99 -11.21
C LYS A 39 -0.20 17.47 -9.90
N ARG A 40 0.77 16.58 -10.03
CA ARG A 40 1.70 16.17 -8.96
C ARG A 40 3.10 16.68 -9.26
N TYR A 41 3.80 17.16 -8.24
CA TYR A 41 5.19 17.65 -8.38
C TYR A 41 6.01 17.39 -7.13
N LYS A 42 7.33 17.42 -7.29
CA LYS A 42 8.30 17.14 -6.21
C LYS A 42 7.98 15.88 -5.40
N ARG A 43 7.31 14.89 -6.01
CA ARG A 43 6.82 13.63 -5.43
C ARG A 43 5.78 13.75 -4.31
N PHE A 44 5.81 14.83 -3.52
CA PHE A 44 5.04 14.97 -2.27
C PHE A 44 3.88 15.95 -2.35
N PHE A 45 3.74 16.68 -3.43
CA PHE A 45 2.74 17.73 -3.59
C PHE A 45 1.77 17.41 -4.74
N THR A 46 0.49 17.67 -4.50
CA THR A 46 -0.53 17.60 -5.54
C THR A 46 -1.40 18.84 -5.49
N ASP A 47 -1.54 19.54 -6.62
CA ASP A 47 -2.51 20.61 -6.77
C ASP A 47 -3.84 20.01 -7.23
N ILE A 48 -4.90 20.39 -6.54
CA ILE A 48 -6.24 19.79 -6.68
C ILE A 48 -7.26 20.90 -6.68
N LYS A 49 -8.16 20.88 -7.66
CA LYS A 49 -9.32 21.76 -7.69
C LYS A 49 -10.42 21.18 -6.80
N VAL A 50 -10.76 21.90 -5.75
CA VAL A 50 -11.87 21.61 -4.83
C VAL A 50 -12.88 22.74 -4.94
N ASN A 51 -14.06 22.44 -5.46
CA ASN A 51 -15.06 23.46 -5.84
C ASN A 51 -14.43 24.54 -6.75
N ASN A 52 -14.44 25.80 -6.32
CA ASN A 52 -13.89 26.94 -7.07
C ASN A 52 -12.46 27.32 -6.65
N SER A 53 -11.81 26.55 -5.77
CA SER A 53 -10.49 26.85 -5.22
C SER A 53 -9.46 25.79 -5.60
N ILE A 54 -8.20 26.18 -5.68
CA ILE A 54 -7.08 25.25 -5.82
C ILE A 54 -6.42 25.08 -4.45
N VAL A 55 -6.25 23.82 -4.03
CA VAL A 55 -5.54 23.48 -2.80
C VAL A 55 -4.33 22.61 -3.12
N THR A 56 -3.26 22.78 -2.36
CA THR A 56 -2.12 21.87 -2.42
C THR A 56 -2.26 20.85 -1.31
N ALA A 57 -2.27 19.57 -1.68
CA ALA A 57 -2.31 18.45 -0.75
C ALA A 57 -0.97 17.72 -0.67
N HIS A 58 -0.66 17.16 0.49
CA HIS A 58 0.43 16.21 0.66
C HIS A 58 0.09 14.89 -0.04
N CYS A 59 1.00 14.40 -0.87
CA CYS A 59 0.94 13.08 -1.50
C CYS A 59 1.89 12.12 -0.78
N PRO A 60 1.43 11.28 0.14
CA PRO A 60 2.29 10.38 0.91
C PRO A 60 2.63 9.10 0.12
N ASN A 61 2.99 9.26 -1.13
CA ASN A 61 3.44 8.18 -2.01
C ASN A 61 4.66 8.65 -2.78
N THR A 62 5.81 7.99 -2.56
CA THR A 62 7.08 8.33 -3.23
C THR A 62 7.28 7.59 -4.55
N GLY A 63 6.43 6.61 -4.87
CA GLY A 63 6.45 5.86 -6.12
C GLY A 63 6.11 6.70 -7.35
N SER A 64 6.20 6.09 -8.51
CA SER A 64 5.90 6.78 -9.79
C SER A 64 4.42 7.13 -9.93
N MET A 65 3.53 6.36 -9.30
CA MET A 65 2.07 6.45 -9.45
C MET A 65 1.63 6.41 -10.93
N LYS A 66 2.37 5.64 -11.74
CA LYS A 66 2.12 5.50 -13.18
C LYS A 66 0.70 4.99 -13.44
N GLY A 67 0.00 5.64 -14.37
CA GLY A 67 -1.40 5.33 -14.73
C GLY A 67 -2.45 5.96 -13.80
N LEU A 68 -2.04 6.79 -12.81
CA LEU A 68 -2.95 7.40 -11.85
C LEU A 68 -3.01 8.93 -11.94
N LEU A 69 -2.05 9.56 -12.62
CA LEU A 69 -1.82 11.01 -12.52
C LEU A 69 -2.42 11.83 -13.66
N ASP A 70 -3.39 11.28 -14.39
CA ASP A 70 -4.04 12.01 -15.46
C ASP A 70 -4.79 13.21 -14.89
N LYS A 71 -4.66 14.36 -15.59
CA LYS A 71 -5.37 15.58 -15.23
C LYS A 71 -6.88 15.30 -15.20
N ASP A 72 -7.56 15.98 -14.29
CA ASP A 72 -9.00 15.86 -14.04
C ASP A 72 -9.48 14.51 -13.48
N ASN A 73 -8.58 13.58 -13.16
CA ASN A 73 -8.95 12.43 -12.35
C ASN A 73 -9.61 12.88 -11.04
N THR A 74 -10.68 12.19 -10.65
CA THR A 74 -11.32 12.43 -9.37
C THR A 74 -10.38 11.98 -8.25
N VAL A 75 -10.25 12.82 -7.24
CA VAL A 75 -9.43 12.52 -6.06
C VAL A 75 -10.21 12.75 -4.78
N PHE A 76 -9.77 12.07 -3.71
CA PHE A 76 -10.37 12.20 -2.39
C PHE A 76 -9.28 12.54 -1.37
N LEU A 77 -9.53 13.57 -0.60
CA LEU A 77 -8.61 14.17 0.36
C LEU A 77 -9.13 13.99 1.78
N SER A 78 -8.23 13.68 2.69
CA SER A 78 -8.48 13.92 4.12
C SER A 78 -8.01 15.31 4.50
N LYS A 79 -8.76 15.97 5.39
CA LYS A 79 -8.39 17.27 6.00
C LYS A 79 -7.85 17.03 7.41
N ASN A 80 -6.82 17.76 7.76
CA ASN A 80 -6.29 17.80 9.11
C ASN A 80 -6.17 19.27 9.53
N ASP A 81 -6.83 19.61 10.61
CA ASP A 81 -6.92 20.99 11.12
C ASP A 81 -5.80 21.33 12.13
N ASP A 82 -4.83 20.42 12.36
CA ASP A 82 -3.67 20.71 13.21
C ASP A 82 -2.93 21.97 12.69
N PRO A 83 -2.85 23.06 13.49
CA PRO A 83 -2.23 24.30 13.08
C PRO A 83 -0.73 24.18 12.75
N LYS A 84 -0.05 23.18 13.28
CA LYS A 84 1.38 22.89 13.01
C LYS A 84 1.63 22.34 11.61
N ARG A 85 0.60 21.86 10.92
CA ARG A 85 0.75 21.29 9.57
C ARG A 85 0.74 22.39 8.51
N LYS A 86 1.81 22.42 7.69
CA LYS A 86 1.89 23.32 6.53
C LYS A 86 0.84 23.00 5.46
N LEU A 87 0.57 21.72 5.21
CA LEU A 87 -0.44 21.25 4.27
C LEU A 87 -1.60 20.63 5.04
N LYS A 88 -2.78 21.26 4.93
CA LYS A 88 -3.99 20.80 5.63
C LYS A 88 -4.66 19.61 4.97
N PHE A 89 -4.35 19.33 3.70
CA PHE A 89 -4.94 18.24 2.94
C PHE A 89 -3.92 17.12 2.67
N THR A 90 -4.41 15.89 2.65
CA THR A 90 -3.63 14.70 2.27
C THR A 90 -4.40 13.95 1.20
N LEU A 91 -3.72 13.59 0.11
CA LEU A 91 -4.27 12.76 -0.95
C LEU A 91 -4.39 11.31 -0.45
N GLU A 92 -5.61 10.81 -0.42
CA GLU A 92 -5.92 9.48 0.07
C GLU A 92 -6.18 8.50 -1.08
N ILE A 93 -6.96 8.93 -2.08
CA ILE A 93 -7.48 8.07 -3.14
C ILE A 93 -7.51 8.83 -4.44
N ILE A 94 -7.24 8.13 -5.52
CA ILE A 94 -7.45 8.58 -6.91
C ILE A 94 -8.41 7.61 -7.59
N GLU A 95 -9.37 8.16 -8.32
CA GLU A 95 -10.18 7.41 -9.27
C GLU A 95 -9.49 7.48 -10.64
N ALA A 96 -8.92 6.35 -11.06
CA ALA A 96 -8.29 6.20 -12.37
C ALA A 96 -8.91 5.00 -13.10
N ASN A 97 -9.18 5.14 -14.40
CA ASN A 97 -9.79 4.08 -15.20
C ASN A 97 -11.08 3.51 -14.57
N LYS A 98 -11.92 4.37 -14.01
CA LYS A 98 -13.17 4.02 -13.29
C LYS A 98 -12.95 3.12 -12.06
N LYS A 99 -11.75 3.07 -11.50
CA LYS A 99 -11.41 2.34 -10.29
C LYS A 99 -10.88 3.27 -9.22
N LEU A 100 -11.26 3.02 -7.98
CA LEU A 100 -10.68 3.70 -6.83
C LEU A 100 -9.35 3.04 -6.45
N VAL A 101 -8.32 3.87 -6.30
CA VAL A 101 -6.97 3.44 -5.92
C VAL A 101 -6.54 4.19 -4.68
N GLY A 102 -6.30 3.48 -3.58
CA GLY A 102 -5.72 4.04 -2.36
C GLY A 102 -4.25 4.32 -2.56
N VAL A 103 -3.88 5.60 -2.50
CA VAL A 103 -2.51 6.04 -2.79
C VAL A 103 -1.72 6.44 -1.56
N ASN A 104 -2.37 6.62 -0.42
CA ASN A 104 -1.69 6.93 0.84
C ASN A 104 -0.97 5.70 1.40
N THR A 105 0.34 5.62 1.16
CA THR A 105 1.16 4.48 1.60
C THR A 105 1.24 4.34 3.12
N HIS A 106 1.08 5.43 3.88
CA HIS A 106 1.06 5.38 5.36
C HIS A 106 -0.15 4.62 5.92
N ARG A 107 -1.17 4.38 5.10
CA ARG A 107 -2.33 3.58 5.52
C ARG A 107 -2.10 2.09 5.36
N ALA A 108 -1.16 1.68 4.50
CA ALA A 108 -0.94 0.26 4.21
C ALA A 108 -0.67 -0.55 5.49
N ASN A 109 0.28 -0.09 6.32
CA ASN A 109 0.62 -0.78 7.57
C ASN A 109 -0.54 -0.74 8.58
N LYS A 110 -1.33 0.35 8.62
CA LYS A 110 -2.51 0.45 9.49
C LYS A 110 -3.60 -0.54 9.07
N ILE A 111 -3.84 -0.70 7.76
CA ILE A 111 -4.79 -1.66 7.20
C ILE A 111 -4.36 -3.09 7.54
N VAL A 112 -3.08 -3.40 7.35
CA VAL A 112 -2.55 -4.73 7.67
C VAL A 112 -2.62 -5.00 9.17
N ALA A 113 -2.22 -4.03 10.02
CA ALA A 113 -2.33 -4.15 11.48
C ALA A 113 -3.77 -4.42 11.93
N ASP A 114 -4.75 -3.69 11.39
CA ASP A 114 -6.16 -3.92 11.69
C ASP A 114 -6.62 -5.32 11.24
N GLY A 115 -6.20 -5.75 10.05
CA GLY A 115 -6.48 -7.10 9.54
C GLY A 115 -5.87 -8.20 10.39
N LEU A 116 -4.65 -8.03 10.88
CA LEU A 116 -3.97 -8.96 11.78
C LEU A 116 -4.69 -9.04 13.14
N ASN A 117 -4.97 -7.88 13.77
CA ASN A 117 -5.65 -7.81 15.06
C ASN A 117 -7.07 -8.41 15.04
N LYS A 118 -7.77 -8.30 13.92
CA LYS A 118 -9.11 -8.86 13.74
C LYS A 118 -9.12 -10.30 13.22
N GLY A 119 -7.96 -10.92 13.01
CA GLY A 119 -7.84 -12.29 12.47
C GLY A 119 -8.42 -12.44 11.05
N LEU A 120 -8.43 -11.35 10.26
CA LEU A 120 -9.01 -11.33 8.90
C LEU A 120 -8.07 -11.90 7.85
N ILE A 121 -6.77 -11.99 8.15
CA ILE A 121 -5.76 -12.55 7.25
C ILE A 121 -5.63 -14.03 7.57
N LYS A 122 -6.09 -14.88 6.64
CA LYS A 122 -6.23 -16.32 6.85
C LYS A 122 -4.97 -16.99 7.40
N GLU A 123 -3.81 -16.63 6.86
CA GLU A 123 -2.51 -17.17 7.22
C GLU A 123 -2.06 -16.80 8.64
N PHE A 124 -2.70 -15.79 9.22
CA PHE A 124 -2.33 -15.20 10.51
C PHE A 124 -3.47 -15.19 11.55
N LYS A 125 -4.50 -16.04 11.38
CA LYS A 125 -5.66 -16.06 12.29
C LYS A 125 -5.32 -16.36 13.74
N SER A 126 -4.27 -17.12 13.99
CA SER A 126 -3.89 -17.59 15.33
C SER A 126 -2.67 -16.89 15.90
N ILE A 127 -2.14 -15.85 15.23
CA ILE A 127 -0.98 -15.12 15.75
C ILE A 127 -1.36 -14.29 16.98
N LYS A 128 -0.36 -14.15 17.83
CA LYS A 128 -0.36 -13.30 19.02
C LYS A 128 0.81 -12.32 18.94
N ASN A 129 0.93 -11.41 19.88
CA ASN A 129 2.11 -10.54 20.05
C ASN A 129 2.53 -9.77 18.79
N ILE A 130 1.61 -9.03 18.18
CA ILE A 130 1.90 -8.21 17.01
C ILE A 130 2.77 -7.01 17.41
N LYS A 131 4.02 -6.99 16.96
CA LYS A 131 4.99 -5.91 17.18
C LYS A 131 5.22 -5.18 15.87
N PRO A 132 4.76 -3.92 15.71
CA PRO A 132 5.07 -3.12 14.53
C PRO A 132 6.53 -2.67 14.55
N GLU A 133 7.05 -2.27 13.40
CA GLU A 133 8.38 -1.66 13.20
C GLU A 133 9.52 -2.51 13.81
N PHE A 134 9.53 -3.81 13.53
CA PHE A 134 10.51 -4.74 14.06
C PHE A 134 11.92 -4.46 13.53
N LYS A 135 12.84 -4.05 14.41
CA LYS A 135 14.26 -3.85 14.08
C LYS A 135 14.94 -5.21 13.96
N PHE A 136 15.22 -5.64 12.74
CA PHE A 136 15.89 -6.91 12.45
C PHE A 136 17.41 -6.78 12.49
N SER A 137 17.95 -5.67 11.97
CA SER A 137 19.39 -5.37 12.00
C SER A 137 19.63 -3.87 12.19
N SER A 138 20.88 -3.45 12.22
CA SER A 138 21.24 -2.01 12.33
C SER A 138 20.65 -1.16 11.19
N ASP A 139 20.49 -1.76 10.01
CA ASP A 139 20.11 -1.12 8.75
C ASP A 139 18.80 -1.62 8.13
N THR A 140 18.08 -2.50 8.86
CA THR A 140 16.82 -3.10 8.36
C THR A 140 15.77 -3.21 9.44
N ARG A 141 14.59 -2.70 9.11
CA ARG A 141 13.39 -2.80 9.93
C ARG A 141 12.26 -3.35 9.05
N PHE A 142 11.55 -4.35 9.56
CA PHE A 142 10.37 -4.92 8.93
C PHE A 142 9.09 -4.37 9.54
N ASP A 143 8.01 -4.41 8.79
CA ASP A 143 6.76 -3.78 9.20
C ASP A 143 6.14 -4.42 10.44
N PHE A 144 6.18 -5.77 10.54
CA PHE A 144 5.66 -6.49 11.70
C PHE A 144 6.49 -7.72 12.06
N LEU A 145 6.57 -7.98 13.37
CA LEU A 145 6.91 -9.28 13.92
C LEU A 145 5.70 -9.82 14.71
N CYS A 146 5.21 -10.99 14.35
CA CYS A 146 4.08 -11.65 14.97
C CYS A 146 4.49 -13.05 15.40
N ASP A 147 4.76 -13.24 16.69
CA ASP A 147 5.45 -14.43 17.22
C ASP A 147 6.81 -14.63 16.51
N LYS A 148 6.96 -15.66 15.66
CA LYS A 148 8.14 -15.87 14.80
C LYS A 148 7.93 -15.39 13.36
N ASN A 149 6.74 -14.87 13.02
CA ASN A 149 6.44 -14.46 11.66
C ASN A 149 6.88 -13.01 11.44
N ILE A 150 7.79 -12.79 10.51
CA ILE A 150 8.17 -11.46 10.02
C ILE A 150 7.32 -11.13 8.80
N ILE A 151 6.66 -9.98 8.81
CA ILE A 151 5.81 -9.54 7.70
C ILE A 151 6.35 -8.23 7.16
N GLU A 152 6.69 -8.23 5.87
CA GLU A 152 7.04 -7.03 5.10
C GLU A 152 5.88 -6.68 4.17
N VAL A 153 5.32 -5.50 4.33
CA VAL A 153 4.16 -5.02 3.57
C VAL A 153 4.63 -4.24 2.34
N LYS A 154 4.05 -4.55 1.20
CA LYS A 154 4.24 -3.79 -0.05
C LYS A 154 2.91 -3.22 -0.50
N ASN A 155 2.81 -1.89 -0.52
CA ASN A 155 1.63 -1.22 -1.05
C ASN A 155 1.63 -1.25 -2.57
N VAL A 156 0.57 -1.79 -3.17
CA VAL A 156 0.45 -2.00 -4.61
C VAL A 156 -0.51 -0.98 -5.19
N THR A 157 0.00 -0.09 -6.04
CA THR A 157 -0.77 1.00 -6.66
C THR A 157 -0.64 1.05 -8.17
N LEU A 158 0.26 0.27 -8.78
CA LEU A 158 0.44 0.27 -10.23
C LEU A 158 -0.77 -0.36 -10.92
N LEU A 159 -1.42 0.43 -11.76
CA LEU A 159 -2.59 0.06 -12.55
C LEU A 159 -2.34 0.37 -14.02
N ARG A 160 -1.73 -0.58 -14.76
CA ARG A 160 -1.55 -0.50 -16.23
C ARG A 160 -2.63 -1.28 -16.97
N ASP A 161 -3.15 -2.31 -16.33
CA ASP A 161 -4.22 -3.17 -16.81
C ASP A 161 -5.41 -3.08 -15.86
N GLN A 162 -6.63 -3.02 -16.39
CA GLN A 162 -7.84 -2.88 -15.57
C GLN A 162 -8.12 -4.08 -14.65
N LYS A 163 -7.48 -5.21 -14.87
CA LYS A 163 -7.72 -6.45 -14.12
C LYS A 163 -6.54 -6.92 -13.27
N VAL A 164 -5.35 -6.33 -13.47
CA VAL A 164 -4.12 -6.82 -12.84
C VAL A 164 -3.42 -5.70 -12.09
N ALA A 165 -3.23 -5.89 -10.80
CA ALA A 165 -2.35 -5.05 -9.99
C ALA A 165 -0.90 -5.47 -10.17
N GLU A 166 0.02 -4.53 -10.14
CA GLU A 166 1.43 -4.82 -10.36
C GLU A 166 2.32 -4.14 -9.30
N PHE A 167 3.47 -4.76 -9.04
CA PHE A 167 4.52 -4.19 -8.19
C PHE A 167 5.89 -4.58 -8.74
N PRO A 168 6.90 -3.71 -8.66
CA PRO A 168 6.85 -2.32 -8.19
C PRO A 168 6.40 -1.34 -9.29
N ASP A 169 6.09 -0.10 -8.90
CA ASP A 169 5.73 0.98 -9.83
C ASP A 169 6.95 1.82 -10.27
N ALA A 170 8.11 1.56 -9.68
CA ALA A 170 9.42 2.12 -10.02
C ALA A 170 10.52 1.15 -9.53
N VAL A 171 11.77 1.32 -10.00
CA VAL A 171 12.92 0.57 -9.48
C VAL A 171 13.02 0.76 -7.96
N THR A 172 13.14 -0.37 -7.22
CA THR A 172 13.10 -0.39 -5.76
C THR A 172 14.28 -1.15 -5.15
N GLU A 173 15.42 -0.48 -5.00
CA GLU A 173 16.61 -1.05 -4.35
C GLU A 173 16.30 -1.47 -2.90
N ARG A 174 15.54 -0.64 -2.17
CA ARG A 174 15.09 -0.98 -0.82
C ARG A 174 14.23 -2.24 -0.81
N GLY A 175 13.34 -2.42 -1.78
CA GLY A 175 12.52 -3.63 -1.90
C GLY A 175 13.37 -4.88 -2.10
N THR A 176 14.36 -4.79 -2.99
CA THR A 176 15.34 -5.87 -3.24
C THR A 176 16.16 -6.20 -2.01
N LYS A 177 16.64 -5.17 -1.27
CA LYS A 177 17.34 -5.36 0.01
C LYS A 177 16.46 -6.09 1.03
N HIS A 178 15.20 -5.71 1.17
CA HIS A 178 14.26 -6.36 2.09
C HIS A 178 14.05 -7.83 1.73
N LEU A 179 13.93 -8.21 0.45
CA LEU A 179 13.84 -9.61 0.05
C LEU A 179 15.07 -10.42 0.51
N LYS A 180 16.28 -9.89 0.29
CA LYS A 180 17.53 -10.54 0.76
C LYS A 180 17.54 -10.70 2.28
N LYS A 181 17.14 -9.68 3.02
CA LYS A 181 17.07 -9.71 4.49
C LYS A 181 16.00 -10.67 5.02
N LEU A 182 14.89 -10.86 4.30
CA LEU A 182 13.91 -11.89 4.64
C LEU A 182 14.47 -13.31 4.47
N ILE A 183 15.30 -13.55 3.45
CA ILE A 183 16.02 -14.82 3.26
C ILE A 183 17.02 -15.04 4.41
N GLU A 184 17.73 -14.00 4.86
CA GLU A 184 18.60 -14.09 6.04
C GLU A 184 17.80 -14.42 7.30
N ALA A 185 16.64 -13.78 7.50
CA ALA A 185 15.75 -14.05 8.63
C ALA A 185 15.25 -15.50 8.66
N LEU A 186 14.96 -16.09 7.49
CA LEU A 186 14.59 -17.50 7.37
C LEU A 186 15.70 -18.42 7.91
N LYS A 187 16.97 -18.12 7.58
CA LYS A 187 18.14 -18.89 8.10
C LYS A 187 18.31 -18.75 9.62
N GLN A 188 17.80 -17.67 10.22
CA GLN A 188 17.81 -17.43 11.66
C GLN A 188 16.59 -18.05 12.40
N GLY A 189 15.76 -18.84 11.71
CA GLY A 189 14.62 -19.54 12.30
C GLY A 189 13.33 -18.72 12.39
N TYR A 190 13.29 -17.53 11.79
CA TYR A 190 12.04 -16.80 11.59
C TYR A 190 11.22 -17.42 10.46
N LYS A 191 9.94 -17.03 10.39
CA LYS A 191 9.02 -17.33 9.28
C LYS A 191 8.71 -16.04 8.54
N PRO A 192 9.51 -15.64 7.55
CA PRO A 192 9.30 -14.39 6.84
C PRO A 192 8.22 -14.48 5.77
N PHE A 193 7.50 -13.37 5.55
CA PHE A 193 6.45 -13.22 4.57
C PHE A 193 6.57 -11.88 3.85
N VAL A 194 6.26 -11.86 2.56
CA VAL A 194 5.98 -10.62 1.83
C VAL A 194 4.48 -10.54 1.59
N LEU A 195 3.86 -9.46 2.07
CA LEU A 195 2.44 -9.20 1.95
C LEU A 195 2.21 -8.05 0.95
N PHE A 196 1.66 -8.37 -0.23
CA PHE A 196 1.28 -7.37 -1.22
C PHE A 196 -0.15 -6.92 -0.97
N LEU A 197 -0.29 -5.70 -0.45
CA LEU A 197 -1.58 -5.07 -0.20
C LEU A 197 -2.01 -4.30 -1.45
N THR A 198 -3.02 -4.80 -2.16
CA THR A 198 -3.60 -4.11 -3.31
C THR A 198 -4.74 -3.21 -2.87
N GLN A 199 -4.54 -1.90 -2.94
CA GLN A 199 -5.58 -0.92 -2.62
C GLN A 199 -6.30 -0.43 -3.90
N ILE A 200 -6.59 -1.34 -4.83
CA ILE A 200 -7.23 -1.05 -6.13
C ILE A 200 -8.57 -1.77 -6.19
N GLN A 201 -9.63 -1.03 -6.45
CA GLN A 201 -10.98 -1.56 -6.53
C GLN A 201 -11.15 -2.63 -7.62
N GLY A 202 -11.75 -3.78 -7.28
CA GLY A 202 -12.12 -4.81 -8.24
C GLY A 202 -10.94 -5.52 -8.92
N ILE A 203 -9.77 -5.58 -8.26
CA ILE A 203 -8.62 -6.33 -8.72
C ILE A 203 -8.58 -7.70 -8.06
N ASN A 204 -8.42 -8.74 -8.88
CA ASN A 204 -8.32 -10.13 -8.43
C ASN A 204 -6.99 -10.78 -8.81
N ASN A 205 -6.21 -10.15 -9.70
CA ASN A 205 -4.94 -10.68 -10.18
C ASN A 205 -3.79 -9.76 -9.80
N PHE A 206 -2.63 -10.36 -9.57
CA PHE A 206 -1.39 -9.66 -9.23
C PHE A 206 -0.22 -10.24 -9.99
N LYS A 207 0.70 -9.40 -10.43
CA LYS A 207 2.00 -9.83 -10.99
C LYS A 207 3.13 -8.90 -10.59
N ILE A 208 4.36 -9.41 -10.65
CA ILE A 208 5.56 -8.59 -10.51
C ILE A 208 5.87 -7.91 -11.85
N ALA A 209 6.05 -6.59 -11.82
CA ALA A 209 6.39 -5.77 -12.97
C ALA A 209 7.88 -5.93 -13.33
N LYS A 210 8.22 -7.08 -13.92
CA LYS A 210 9.62 -7.42 -14.32
C LYS A 210 10.26 -6.44 -15.28
N ASP A 211 9.46 -5.79 -16.08
CA ASP A 211 9.86 -4.77 -17.06
C ASP A 211 10.24 -3.44 -16.41
N ILE A 212 9.73 -3.18 -15.19
CA ILE A 212 10.07 -1.98 -14.41
C ILE A 212 11.30 -2.25 -13.54
N ASP A 213 11.36 -3.40 -12.87
CA ASP A 213 12.49 -3.77 -12.02
C ASP A 213 12.84 -5.25 -12.15
N LEU A 214 13.74 -5.55 -13.10
CA LEU A 214 14.23 -6.90 -13.33
C LEU A 214 15.03 -7.45 -12.14
N ASN A 215 15.74 -6.57 -11.41
CA ASN A 215 16.52 -6.99 -10.24
C ASN A 215 15.61 -7.42 -9.09
N TYR A 216 14.55 -6.64 -8.81
CA TYR A 216 13.53 -7.03 -7.85
C TYR A 216 12.89 -8.37 -8.25
N TYR A 217 12.51 -8.52 -9.53
CA TYR A 217 11.91 -9.75 -10.04
C TYR A 217 12.81 -10.98 -9.85
N LYS A 218 14.10 -10.88 -10.16
CA LYS A 218 15.06 -11.98 -9.94
C LYS A 218 15.16 -12.36 -8.46
N ASN A 219 15.29 -11.37 -7.57
CA ASN A 219 15.35 -11.64 -6.12
C ASN A 219 14.03 -12.18 -5.57
N TYR A 220 12.89 -11.74 -6.11
CA TYR A 220 11.58 -12.30 -5.79
C TYR A 220 11.49 -13.79 -6.15
N LEU A 221 12.00 -14.20 -7.32
CA LEU A 221 12.02 -15.60 -7.71
C LEU A 221 12.95 -16.45 -6.83
N ILE A 222 14.09 -15.89 -6.38
CA ILE A 222 14.99 -16.55 -5.43
C ILE A 222 14.27 -16.75 -4.08
N ALA A 223 13.60 -15.71 -3.60
CA ALA A 223 12.88 -15.77 -2.33
C ALA A 223 11.69 -16.75 -2.37
N LYS A 224 11.08 -16.95 -3.54
CA LYS A 224 9.96 -17.88 -3.72
C LYS A 224 10.37 -19.35 -3.79
N LYS A 225 11.62 -19.67 -4.06
CA LYS A 225 12.16 -21.05 -4.07
C LYS A 225 12.42 -21.55 -2.65
#